data_d3ef391b1fb4824521cc09063d21aebe
#
_entry.id   d3ef391b1fb4824521cc09063d21aebe
#
_cell.length_a   1.000
_cell.length_b   1.000
_cell.length_c   1.000
_cell.angle_alpha   90.00
_cell.angle_beta   90.00
_cell.angle_gamma   90.00
#
_symmetry.space_group_name_H-M   'P 1'
#
loop_
_entity.id
_entity.type
_entity.pdbx_description
1 polymer ?
#
loop_
_entity_poly.entity_id
_entity_poly.type
_entity_poly.pdbx_seq_one_letter_code
_entity_poly.pdbx_strand_id
1 'polypeptide(L)'
;MLPKSFEQYKFNEFVNNAIVDLGFSNPTKIQERVFSPVLKGKNIVAKSQTGSGKSHSFLLPIFSKLDLSKKKTQSIILAPTRELSRQLYDMALQIAEFSEEDIKITLCIGGQDLNRDIERVSNAPHLIIGTPTRVLELDRASALSIKEVESLVIDECDMMIDLGFMEDVDKISKRAAENCQFLVFSATIPTQMSHFLKKYLKNAQYIEIDNAKFGKIEYILIPEKSSTRLEKLYEITTVINPYLALIFANKK
;
A
#
# COMPACT_ATOMS: atom_id res chain seq x y z
N MET A 1 -19.16 11.47 15.15
CA MET A 1 -18.33 11.51 16.38
C MET A 1 -17.25 10.44 16.25
N LEU A 2 -15.98 10.79 16.54
CA LEU A 2 -14.87 9.84 16.46
C LEU A 2 -15.10 8.65 17.40
N PRO A 3 -14.96 7.40 16.97
CA PRO A 3 -15.05 6.24 17.84
C PRO A 3 -13.94 6.26 18.91
N LYS A 4 -14.31 5.98 20.17
CA LYS A 4 -13.36 5.99 21.31
C LYS A 4 -12.10 5.16 21.11
N SER A 5 -12.21 4.08 20.35
CA SER A 5 -11.08 3.19 20.03
C SER A 5 -9.96 3.87 19.21
N PHE A 6 -10.26 4.98 18.51
CA PHE A 6 -9.29 5.75 17.74
C PHE A 6 -8.70 6.93 18.50
N GLU A 7 -9.37 7.46 19.54
CA GLU A 7 -8.94 8.64 20.31
C GLU A 7 -7.51 8.52 20.88
N GLN A 8 -7.10 7.30 21.25
CA GLN A 8 -5.78 7.01 21.80
C GLN A 8 -4.61 7.32 20.86
N TYR A 9 -4.83 7.35 19.51
CA TYR A 9 -3.79 7.58 18.53
C TYR A 9 -3.51 9.06 18.30
N LYS A 10 -4.42 9.95 18.71
CA LYS A 10 -4.27 11.40 18.61
C LYS A 10 -3.94 11.86 17.18
N PHE A 11 -4.64 11.29 16.20
CA PHE A 11 -4.57 11.79 14.84
C PHE A 11 -5.03 13.25 14.78
N ASN A 12 -4.57 13.99 13.77
CA ASN A 12 -5.09 15.34 13.55
C ASN A 12 -6.58 15.32 13.15
N GLU A 13 -7.22 16.49 13.19
CA GLU A 13 -8.66 16.61 13.07
C GLU A 13 -9.20 16.09 11.74
N PHE A 14 -8.57 16.42 10.63
CA PHE A 14 -9.05 15.97 9.32
C PHE A 14 -8.96 14.44 9.15
N VAL A 15 -7.92 13.78 9.69
CA VAL A 15 -7.82 12.32 9.70
C VAL A 15 -8.92 11.70 10.58
N ASN A 16 -9.24 12.31 11.71
CA ASN A 16 -10.35 11.86 12.55
C ASN A 16 -11.70 12.00 11.83
N ASN A 17 -11.90 13.07 11.07
CA ASN A 17 -13.11 13.28 10.27
C ASN A 17 -13.20 12.23 9.15
N ALA A 18 -12.08 11.92 8.48
CA ALA A 18 -12.02 10.84 7.49
C ALA A 18 -12.37 9.47 8.09
N ILE A 19 -11.88 9.13 9.29
CA ILE A 19 -12.20 7.90 10.01
C ILE A 19 -13.72 7.76 10.23
N VAL A 20 -14.36 8.84 10.61
CA VAL A 20 -15.82 8.87 10.87
C VAL A 20 -16.61 8.67 9.58
N ASP A 21 -16.24 9.38 8.51
CA ASP A 21 -16.93 9.32 7.21
C ASP A 21 -16.76 7.96 6.53
N LEU A 22 -15.56 7.38 6.61
CA LEU A 22 -15.27 6.04 6.11
C LEU A 22 -15.98 4.92 6.92
N GLY A 23 -16.70 5.27 7.97
CA GLY A 23 -17.50 4.34 8.77
C GLY A 23 -16.66 3.39 9.64
N PHE A 24 -15.43 3.75 9.96
CA PHE A 24 -14.58 2.91 10.79
C PHE A 24 -15.04 2.99 12.25
N SER A 25 -15.58 1.91 12.77
CA SER A 25 -16.02 1.80 14.17
C SER A 25 -14.90 1.40 15.13
N ASN A 26 -13.99 0.53 14.68
CA ASN A 26 -12.83 0.08 15.44
C ASN A 26 -11.63 -0.13 14.51
N PRO A 27 -10.41 0.11 14.99
CA PRO A 27 -9.22 -0.28 14.24
C PRO A 27 -9.15 -1.79 14.10
N THR A 28 -8.68 -2.25 12.94
CA THR A 28 -8.39 -3.67 12.74
C THR A 28 -7.14 -4.08 13.53
N LYS A 29 -6.93 -5.41 13.72
CA LYS A 29 -5.76 -5.90 14.47
C LYS A 29 -4.41 -5.38 13.93
N ILE A 30 -4.27 -5.24 12.62
CA ILE A 30 -3.04 -4.68 12.03
C ILE A 30 -2.92 -3.20 12.32
N GLN A 31 -4.01 -2.44 12.22
CA GLN A 31 -4.06 -1.01 12.53
C GLN A 31 -3.69 -0.72 13.99
N GLU A 32 -4.25 -1.48 14.94
CA GLU A 32 -3.91 -1.36 16.37
C GLU A 32 -2.41 -1.51 16.64
N ARG A 33 -1.75 -2.45 15.93
CA ARG A 33 -0.34 -2.73 16.10
C ARG A 33 0.57 -1.73 15.38
N VAL A 34 0.11 -1.14 14.28
CA VAL A 34 0.91 -0.29 13.37
C VAL A 34 0.83 1.18 13.72
N PHE A 35 -0.34 1.72 14.09
CA PHE A 35 -0.54 3.16 14.25
C PHE A 35 0.47 3.82 15.19
N SER A 36 0.54 3.35 16.44
CA SER A 36 1.43 3.97 17.45
C SER A 36 2.91 3.90 17.08
N PRO A 37 3.46 2.76 16.60
CA PRO A 37 4.84 2.73 16.13
C PRO A 37 5.13 3.66 14.94
N VAL A 38 4.22 3.74 13.95
CA VAL A 38 4.40 4.63 12.79
C VAL A 38 4.39 6.09 13.19
N LEU A 39 3.45 6.50 14.05
CA LEU A 39 3.40 7.87 14.59
C LEU A 39 4.67 8.24 15.37
N LYS A 40 5.32 7.26 16.02
CA LYS A 40 6.59 7.44 16.74
C LYS A 40 7.83 7.37 15.84
N GLY A 41 7.66 7.30 14.52
CA GLY A 41 8.77 7.25 13.56
C GLY A 41 9.52 5.91 13.50
N LYS A 42 8.96 4.82 14.02
CA LYS A 42 9.63 3.50 13.99
C LYS A 42 9.50 2.85 12.62
N ASN A 43 10.55 2.19 12.19
CA ASN A 43 10.50 1.31 11.02
C ASN A 43 9.64 0.08 11.33
N ILE A 44 8.85 -0.35 10.35
CA ILE A 44 7.88 -1.45 10.50
C ILE A 44 8.10 -2.49 9.40
N VAL A 45 8.03 -3.74 9.78
CA VAL A 45 7.80 -4.88 8.87
C VAL A 45 6.51 -5.56 9.31
N ALA A 46 5.46 -5.42 8.54
CA ALA A 46 4.13 -5.92 8.85
C ALA A 46 3.74 -7.06 7.91
N LYS A 47 3.51 -8.24 8.47
CA LYS A 47 2.97 -9.41 7.78
C LYS A 47 1.49 -9.55 8.12
N SER A 48 0.63 -9.41 7.13
CA SER A 48 -0.81 -9.68 7.27
C SER A 48 -1.47 -9.89 5.91
N GLN A 49 -2.53 -10.69 5.88
CA GLN A 49 -3.25 -11.02 4.65
C GLN A 49 -3.90 -9.80 3.98
N THR A 50 -4.21 -9.91 2.69
CA THR A 50 -5.00 -8.93 1.95
C THR A 50 -6.39 -8.78 2.59
N GLY A 51 -6.94 -7.56 2.59
CA GLY A 51 -8.24 -7.27 3.23
C GLY A 51 -8.19 -7.09 4.75
N SER A 52 -7.04 -7.17 5.40
CA SER A 52 -6.89 -6.96 6.85
C SER A 52 -6.94 -5.49 7.30
N GLY A 53 -6.96 -4.54 6.35
CA GLY A 53 -6.88 -3.10 6.63
C GLY A 53 -5.46 -2.52 6.57
N LYS A 54 -4.50 -3.19 5.91
CA LYS A 54 -3.10 -2.73 5.74
C LYS A 54 -3.01 -1.31 5.21
N SER A 55 -3.73 -0.99 4.12
CA SER A 55 -3.61 0.32 3.45
C SER A 55 -3.88 1.48 4.41
N HIS A 56 -4.98 1.44 5.15
CA HIS A 56 -5.28 2.48 6.14
C HIS A 56 -4.35 2.43 7.36
N SER A 57 -3.67 1.30 7.63
CA SER A 57 -2.73 1.22 8.75
C SER A 57 -1.48 2.09 8.55
N PHE A 58 -1.11 2.40 7.30
CA PHE A 58 -0.04 3.36 7.01
C PHE A 58 -0.56 4.70 6.49
N LEU A 59 -1.65 4.75 5.73
CA LEU A 59 -2.19 6.02 5.21
C LEU A 59 -2.58 6.97 6.35
N LEU A 60 -3.41 6.54 7.30
CA LEU A 60 -3.89 7.41 8.38
C LEU A 60 -2.73 8.05 9.19
N PRO A 61 -1.73 7.30 9.68
CA PRO A 61 -0.62 7.93 10.40
C PRO A 61 0.30 8.76 9.50
N ILE A 62 0.48 8.41 8.21
CA ILE A 62 1.24 9.25 7.27
C ILE A 62 0.54 10.60 7.11
N PHE A 63 -0.76 10.61 6.80
CA PHE A 63 -1.52 11.85 6.69
C PHE A 63 -1.45 12.69 7.96
N SER A 64 -1.54 12.06 9.13
CA SER A 64 -1.44 12.76 10.41
C SER A 64 -0.06 13.36 10.68
N LYS A 65 0.99 12.91 9.97
CA LYS A 65 2.37 13.43 10.10
C LYS A 65 2.74 14.46 9.03
N LEU A 66 1.91 14.64 7.98
CA LEU A 66 2.22 15.61 6.93
C LEU A 66 2.29 17.03 7.51
N ASP A 67 3.34 17.72 7.16
CA ASP A 67 3.53 19.14 7.41
C ASP A 67 3.15 19.90 6.12
N LEU A 68 1.94 20.43 6.06
CA LEU A 68 1.37 21.05 4.86
C LEU A 68 2.05 22.38 4.51
N SER A 69 2.80 22.97 5.43
CA SER A 69 3.62 24.17 5.16
C SER A 69 4.84 23.89 4.29
N LYS A 70 5.30 22.62 4.23
CA LYS A 70 6.47 22.20 3.45
C LYS A 70 6.08 21.92 2.00
N LYS A 71 6.61 22.71 1.07
CA LYS A 71 6.44 22.48 -0.37
C LYS A 71 7.45 21.44 -0.90
N LYS A 72 7.33 20.19 -0.44
CA LYS A 72 8.17 19.06 -0.85
C LYS A 72 7.43 17.74 -0.69
N THR A 73 7.92 16.72 -1.38
CA THR A 73 7.45 15.34 -1.16
C THR A 73 7.97 14.82 0.17
N GLN A 74 7.05 14.48 1.07
CA GLN A 74 7.36 13.99 2.42
C GLN A 74 7.22 12.48 2.51
N SER A 75 6.35 11.89 1.70
CA SER A 75 6.11 10.45 1.71
C SER A 75 6.02 9.88 0.30
N ILE A 76 6.58 8.68 0.13
CA ILE A 76 6.42 7.87 -1.09
C ILE A 76 5.81 6.52 -0.70
N ILE A 77 4.78 6.10 -1.43
CA ILE A 77 4.16 4.78 -1.31
C ILE A 77 4.40 4.02 -2.62
N LEU A 78 5.11 2.91 -2.53
CA LEU A 78 5.37 2.02 -3.64
C LEU A 78 4.37 0.86 -3.63
N ALA A 79 3.76 0.59 -4.77
CA ALA A 79 2.90 -0.57 -4.99
C ALA A 79 3.34 -1.32 -6.26
N PRO A 80 3.16 -2.66 -6.32
CA PRO A 80 3.72 -3.49 -7.40
C PRO A 80 3.01 -3.30 -8.75
N THR A 81 1.75 -2.89 -8.76
CA THR A 81 0.98 -2.72 -10.00
C THR A 81 0.36 -1.34 -10.11
N ARG A 82 -0.01 -0.97 -11.35
CA ARG A 82 -0.71 0.29 -11.64
C ARG A 82 -2.08 0.33 -10.95
N GLU A 83 -2.76 -0.79 -10.92
CA GLU A 83 -4.09 -0.97 -10.34
C GLU A 83 -4.03 -0.75 -8.81
N LEU A 84 -3.08 -1.40 -8.13
CA LEU A 84 -2.87 -1.22 -6.69
C LEU A 84 -2.44 0.21 -6.34
N SER A 85 -1.55 0.81 -7.15
CA SER A 85 -1.16 2.22 -6.98
C SER A 85 -2.37 3.14 -7.11
N ARG A 86 -3.26 2.91 -8.08
CA ARG A 86 -4.49 3.69 -8.26
C ARG A 86 -5.45 3.51 -7.10
N GLN A 87 -5.64 2.29 -6.64
CA GLN A 87 -6.48 2.00 -5.47
C GLN A 87 -5.99 2.74 -4.20
N LEU A 88 -4.68 2.72 -3.96
CA LEU A 88 -4.07 3.47 -2.86
C LEU A 88 -4.22 5.00 -3.04
N TYR A 89 -4.10 5.48 -4.27
CA TYR A 89 -4.30 6.89 -4.59
C TYR A 89 -5.73 7.34 -4.31
N ASP A 90 -6.73 6.55 -4.73
CA ASP A 90 -8.14 6.85 -4.48
C ASP A 90 -8.46 6.85 -2.97
N MET A 91 -7.91 5.88 -2.21
CA MET A 91 -8.01 5.87 -0.74
C MET A 91 -7.34 7.10 -0.10
N ALA A 92 -6.21 7.54 -0.63
CA ALA A 92 -5.51 8.71 -0.13
C ALA A 92 -6.29 10.00 -0.40
N LEU A 93 -6.93 10.12 -1.57
CA LEU A 93 -7.81 11.25 -1.89
C LEU A 93 -9.00 11.34 -0.92
N GLN A 94 -9.65 10.21 -0.62
CA GLN A 94 -10.75 10.16 0.33
C GLN A 94 -10.37 10.70 1.72
N ILE A 95 -9.12 10.48 2.16
CA ILE A 95 -8.64 11.05 3.42
C ILE A 95 -8.35 12.54 3.27
N ALA A 96 -7.75 12.96 2.14
CA ALA A 96 -7.36 14.34 1.87
C ALA A 96 -8.56 15.29 1.78
N GLU A 97 -9.73 14.81 1.32
CA GLU A 97 -10.97 15.59 1.18
C GLU A 97 -11.43 16.24 2.49
N PHE A 98 -11.00 15.71 3.64
CA PHE A 98 -11.36 16.26 4.97
C PHE A 98 -10.38 17.33 5.47
N SER A 99 -9.33 17.64 4.73
CA SER A 99 -8.37 18.69 5.07
C SER A 99 -8.86 20.03 4.56
N GLU A 100 -8.78 21.07 5.40
CA GLU A 100 -9.03 22.44 4.96
C GLU A 100 -7.92 22.99 4.08
N GLU A 101 -6.70 22.44 4.20
CA GLU A 101 -5.55 22.79 3.38
C GLU A 101 -5.42 21.81 2.19
N ASP A 102 -4.89 22.31 1.07
CA ASP A 102 -4.67 21.50 -0.15
C ASP A 102 -3.56 20.47 0.04
N ILE A 103 -3.93 19.21 0.22
CA ILE A 103 -2.99 18.09 0.29
C ILE A 103 -2.72 17.58 -1.13
N LYS A 104 -1.57 17.94 -1.67
CA LYS A 104 -1.15 17.52 -3.02
C LYS A 104 -0.68 16.06 -3.03
N ILE A 105 -1.38 15.23 -3.79
CA ILE A 105 -1.06 13.82 -3.98
C ILE A 105 -0.86 13.55 -5.46
N THR A 106 0.21 12.86 -5.82
CA THR A 106 0.49 12.53 -7.23
C THR A 106 0.61 11.03 -7.43
N LEU A 107 -0.13 10.51 -8.43
CA LEU A 107 -0.04 9.13 -8.89
C LEU A 107 0.99 9.02 -10.01
N CYS A 108 2.04 8.21 -9.78
CA CYS A 108 3.17 8.00 -10.69
C CYS A 108 3.23 6.52 -11.13
N ILE A 109 2.64 6.21 -12.28
CA ILE A 109 2.56 4.84 -12.81
C ILE A 109 3.08 4.75 -14.23
N GLY A 110 3.71 3.63 -14.59
CA GLY A 110 4.21 3.39 -15.94
C GLY A 110 3.08 3.37 -17.00
N GLY A 111 3.45 3.56 -18.28
CA GLY A 111 2.51 3.57 -19.41
C GLY A 111 1.81 4.91 -19.65
N GLN A 112 2.12 5.93 -18.88
CA GLN A 112 1.78 7.32 -19.14
C GLN A 112 3.02 8.07 -19.65
N ASP A 113 2.82 9.24 -20.25
CA ASP A 113 3.91 10.12 -20.66
C ASP A 113 4.71 10.58 -19.43
N LEU A 114 6.02 10.33 -19.46
CA LEU A 114 6.92 10.71 -18.37
C LEU A 114 6.94 12.24 -18.16
N ASN A 115 6.85 13.03 -19.23
CA ASN A 115 6.87 14.49 -19.14
C ASN A 115 5.67 15.04 -18.36
N ARG A 116 4.50 14.42 -18.52
CA ARG A 116 3.31 14.78 -17.72
C ARG A 116 3.51 14.47 -16.23
N ASP A 117 4.16 13.36 -15.91
CA ASP A 117 4.44 13.03 -14.51
C ASP A 117 5.52 13.96 -13.94
N ILE A 118 6.53 14.36 -14.73
CA ILE A 118 7.53 15.38 -14.36
C ILE A 118 6.81 16.70 -14.03
N GLU A 119 5.90 17.17 -14.88
CA GLU A 119 5.13 18.38 -14.65
C GLU A 119 4.30 18.31 -13.36
N ARG A 120 3.61 17.20 -13.13
CA ARG A 120 2.81 16.99 -11.90
C ARG A 120 3.67 17.00 -10.64
N VAL A 121 4.82 16.34 -10.68
CA VAL A 121 5.74 16.24 -9.54
C VAL A 121 6.46 17.57 -9.28
N SER A 122 6.68 18.42 -10.31
CA SER A 122 7.25 19.76 -10.15
C SER A 122 6.39 20.69 -9.28
N ASN A 123 5.10 20.40 -9.12
CA ASN A 123 4.20 21.10 -8.20
C ASN A 123 4.42 20.72 -6.72
N ALA A 124 5.50 20.00 -6.42
CA ALA A 124 5.91 19.59 -5.08
C ALA A 124 4.79 18.91 -4.28
N PRO A 125 4.29 17.72 -4.72
CA PRO A 125 3.26 17.00 -3.99
C PRO A 125 3.79 16.57 -2.61
N HIS A 126 2.92 16.58 -1.60
CA HIS A 126 3.25 16.09 -0.26
C HIS A 126 3.40 14.58 -0.23
N LEU A 127 2.62 13.87 -1.04
CA LEU A 127 2.59 12.41 -1.13
C LEU A 127 2.67 11.96 -2.60
N ILE A 128 3.56 11.00 -2.86
CA ILE A 128 3.61 10.28 -4.14
C ILE A 128 3.20 8.82 -3.92
N ILE A 129 2.34 8.32 -4.79
CA ILE A 129 1.96 6.91 -4.84
C ILE A 129 2.29 6.40 -6.23
N GLY A 130 3.02 5.28 -6.34
CA GLY A 130 3.41 4.82 -7.66
C GLY A 130 4.10 3.47 -7.71
N THR A 131 4.42 3.06 -8.94
CA THR A 131 5.22 1.86 -9.18
C THR A 131 6.71 2.17 -9.07
N PRO A 132 7.55 1.23 -8.56
CA PRO A 132 8.96 1.47 -8.28
C PRO A 132 9.74 2.05 -9.46
N THR A 133 9.61 1.46 -10.64
CA THR A 133 10.32 1.91 -11.84
C THR A 133 9.98 3.36 -12.20
N ARG A 134 8.70 3.75 -12.16
CA ARG A 134 8.29 5.14 -12.49
C ARG A 134 8.80 6.15 -11.46
N VAL A 135 8.76 5.82 -10.18
CA VAL A 135 9.33 6.69 -9.13
C VAL A 135 10.83 6.87 -9.34
N LEU A 136 11.55 5.81 -9.69
CA LEU A 136 12.98 5.88 -9.97
C LEU A 136 13.31 6.67 -11.25
N GLU A 137 12.47 6.59 -12.30
CA GLU A 137 12.59 7.42 -13.52
C GLU A 137 12.47 8.91 -13.19
N LEU A 138 11.52 9.30 -12.36
CA LEU A 138 11.31 10.68 -11.94
C LEU A 138 12.48 11.23 -11.10
N ASP A 139 13.06 10.42 -10.24
CA ASP A 139 14.24 10.80 -9.48
C ASP A 139 15.49 10.92 -10.39
N ARG A 140 15.66 10.04 -11.37
CA ARG A 140 16.73 10.15 -12.38
C ARG A 140 16.59 11.39 -13.27
N ALA A 141 15.36 11.78 -13.58
CA ALA A 141 15.03 13.00 -14.31
C ALA A 141 15.18 14.27 -13.44
N SER A 142 15.59 14.14 -12.17
CA SER A 142 15.68 15.24 -11.19
C SER A 142 14.37 15.99 -10.95
N ALA A 143 13.23 15.37 -11.29
CA ALA A 143 11.91 15.91 -11.03
C ALA A 143 11.44 15.62 -9.60
N LEU A 144 11.97 14.57 -8.98
CA LEU A 144 11.70 14.14 -7.62
C LEU A 144 13.02 14.01 -6.86
N SER A 145 13.06 14.47 -5.60
CA SER A 145 14.18 14.25 -4.69
C SER A 145 13.83 13.21 -3.63
N ILE A 146 14.24 11.97 -3.85
CA ILE A 146 14.02 10.88 -2.86
C ILE A 146 14.80 11.17 -1.56
N LYS A 147 15.89 11.93 -1.60
CA LYS A 147 16.70 12.28 -0.43
C LYS A 147 15.96 13.12 0.62
N GLU A 148 14.87 13.77 0.23
CA GLU A 148 14.08 14.64 1.10
C GLU A 148 12.87 13.94 1.71
N VAL A 149 12.64 12.67 1.33
CA VAL A 149 11.47 11.89 1.75
C VAL A 149 11.64 11.43 3.19
N GLU A 150 10.64 11.74 4.01
CA GLU A 150 10.61 11.43 5.44
C GLU A 150 10.08 10.02 5.72
N SER A 151 9.24 9.47 4.83
CA SER A 151 8.75 8.09 4.93
C SER A 151 8.62 7.40 3.57
N LEU A 152 9.02 6.13 3.52
CA LEU A 152 8.93 5.25 2.36
C LEU A 152 8.13 4.01 2.72
N VAL A 153 6.97 3.84 2.08
CA VAL A 153 6.13 2.65 2.21
C VAL A 153 6.38 1.72 1.04
N ILE A 154 6.52 0.44 1.32
CA ILE A 154 6.63 -0.64 0.34
C ILE A 154 5.46 -1.59 0.62
N ASP A 155 4.40 -1.49 -0.17
CA ASP A 155 3.20 -2.32 -0.01
C ASP A 155 3.24 -3.52 -0.96
N GLU A 156 2.69 -4.65 -0.52
CA GLU A 156 2.71 -5.96 -1.21
C GLU A 156 4.12 -6.34 -1.70
N CYS A 157 5.08 -6.31 -0.76
CA CYS A 157 6.50 -6.49 -1.04
C CYS A 157 6.83 -7.87 -1.63
N ASP A 158 6.10 -8.93 -1.25
CA ASP A 158 6.20 -10.26 -1.86
C ASP A 158 5.87 -10.22 -3.36
N MET A 159 4.80 -9.54 -3.74
CA MET A 159 4.44 -9.36 -5.14
C MET A 159 5.49 -8.53 -5.91
N MET A 160 6.16 -7.58 -5.27
CA MET A 160 7.27 -6.84 -5.88
C MET A 160 8.46 -7.76 -6.19
N ILE A 161 8.72 -8.76 -5.35
CA ILE A 161 9.74 -9.79 -5.61
C ILE A 161 9.34 -10.61 -6.84
N ASP A 162 8.11 -11.11 -6.88
CA ASP A 162 7.62 -11.96 -7.97
C ASP A 162 7.64 -11.24 -9.34
N LEU A 163 7.40 -9.93 -9.34
CA LEU A 163 7.43 -9.08 -10.54
C LEU A 163 8.83 -8.51 -10.86
N GLY A 164 9.85 -8.80 -10.05
CA GLY A 164 11.22 -8.38 -10.30
C GLY A 164 11.54 -6.93 -9.97
N PHE A 165 10.71 -6.23 -9.18
CA PHE A 165 10.89 -4.82 -8.83
C PHE A 165 11.87 -4.56 -7.69
N MET A 166 12.39 -5.61 -7.02
CA MET A 166 13.25 -5.42 -5.84
C MET A 166 14.54 -4.67 -6.12
N GLU A 167 15.06 -4.74 -7.35
CA GLU A 167 16.23 -3.96 -7.74
C GLU A 167 15.93 -2.45 -7.74
N ASP A 168 14.77 -2.05 -8.27
CA ASP A 168 14.34 -0.64 -8.28
C ASP A 168 14.01 -0.17 -6.87
N VAL A 169 13.35 -0.99 -6.05
CA VAL A 169 13.09 -0.72 -4.64
C VAL A 169 14.40 -0.53 -3.86
N ASP A 170 15.43 -1.36 -4.09
CA ASP A 170 16.75 -1.20 -3.46
C ASP A 170 17.42 0.13 -3.87
N LYS A 171 17.33 0.50 -5.17
CA LYS A 171 17.86 1.79 -5.66
C LYS A 171 17.16 2.99 -5.03
N ILE A 172 15.83 2.94 -4.89
CA ILE A 172 15.04 3.97 -4.22
C ILE A 172 15.44 4.05 -2.75
N SER A 173 15.46 2.92 -2.05
CA SER A 173 15.79 2.84 -0.63
C SER A 173 17.20 3.34 -0.32
N LYS A 174 18.16 3.08 -1.21
CA LYS A 174 19.54 3.57 -1.08
C LYS A 174 19.65 5.10 -1.23
N ARG A 175 18.71 5.73 -1.93
CA ARG A 175 18.67 7.18 -2.15
C ARG A 175 17.90 7.93 -1.07
N ALA A 176 17.04 7.24 -0.32
CA ALA A 176 16.29 7.83 0.78
C ALA A 176 17.23 8.39 1.85
N ALA A 177 16.75 9.40 2.60
CA ALA A 177 17.49 9.98 3.71
C ALA A 177 17.83 8.91 4.76
N GLU A 178 18.93 9.10 5.48
CA GLU A 178 19.37 8.18 6.53
C GLU A 178 18.34 8.03 7.64
N ASN A 179 17.59 9.08 7.92
CA ASN A 179 16.49 9.13 8.90
C ASN A 179 15.11 8.83 8.30
N CYS A 180 15.03 8.41 7.05
CA CYS A 180 13.76 8.03 6.42
C CYS A 180 13.13 6.85 7.14
N GLN A 181 11.85 6.98 7.48
CA GLN A 181 11.07 5.89 8.07
C GLN A 181 10.67 4.89 6.99
N PHE A 182 11.02 3.62 7.17
CA PHE A 182 10.63 2.54 6.27
C PHE A 182 9.45 1.75 6.82
N LEU A 183 8.41 1.59 6.00
CA LEU A 183 7.21 0.83 6.34
C LEU A 183 7.01 -0.25 5.26
N VAL A 184 7.22 -1.51 5.61
CA VAL A 184 7.11 -2.64 4.69
C VAL A 184 5.91 -3.49 5.05
N PHE A 185 5.04 -3.70 4.08
CA PHE A 185 3.82 -4.51 4.20
C PHE A 185 3.84 -5.65 3.19
N SER A 186 3.44 -6.84 3.64
CA SER A 186 3.45 -8.03 2.80
C SER A 186 2.48 -9.08 3.35
N ALA A 187 1.94 -9.94 2.51
CA ALA A 187 1.19 -11.11 2.95
C ALA A 187 2.13 -12.23 3.42
N THR A 188 3.29 -12.33 2.77
CA THR A 188 4.35 -13.30 3.11
C THR A 188 5.69 -12.58 3.28
N ILE A 189 6.66 -13.22 3.95
CA ILE A 189 8.04 -12.72 4.05
C ILE A 189 8.96 -13.78 3.42
N PRO A 190 9.17 -13.73 2.09
CA PRO A 190 10.04 -14.66 1.39
C PRO A 190 11.50 -14.50 1.82
N THR A 191 12.29 -15.57 1.69
CA THR A 191 13.73 -15.54 2.04
C THR A 191 14.51 -14.50 1.23
N GLN A 192 14.13 -14.24 -0.02
CA GLN A 192 14.73 -13.22 -0.88
C GLN A 192 14.64 -11.80 -0.27
N MET A 193 13.60 -11.54 0.54
CA MET A 193 13.41 -10.27 1.24
C MET A 193 14.40 -10.08 2.39
N SER A 194 14.98 -11.16 2.93
CA SER A 194 15.83 -11.14 4.12
C SER A 194 17.05 -10.23 3.96
N HIS A 195 17.66 -10.17 2.75
CA HIS A 195 18.80 -9.30 2.49
C HIS A 195 18.40 -7.82 2.56
N PHE A 196 17.29 -7.46 1.92
CA PHE A 196 16.73 -6.10 1.96
C PHE A 196 16.38 -5.67 3.38
N LEU A 197 15.66 -6.51 4.13
CA LEU A 197 15.28 -6.23 5.51
C LEU A 197 16.50 -6.03 6.42
N LYS A 198 17.53 -6.87 6.30
CA LYS A 198 18.77 -6.75 7.07
C LYS A 198 19.53 -5.46 6.73
N LYS A 199 19.45 -5.00 5.49
CA LYS A 199 20.16 -3.81 5.02
C LYS A 199 19.53 -2.52 5.54
N TYR A 200 18.20 -2.38 5.42
CA TYR A 200 17.48 -1.13 5.67
C TYR A 200 16.66 -1.11 6.96
N LEU A 201 16.30 -2.27 7.50
CA LEU A 201 15.32 -2.42 8.58
C LEU A 201 15.86 -3.16 9.80
N LYS A 202 17.16 -3.00 10.12
CA LYS A 202 17.81 -3.68 11.26
C LYS A 202 17.09 -3.52 12.59
N ASN A 203 16.49 -2.34 12.83
CA ASN A 203 15.80 -1.97 14.06
C ASN A 203 14.28 -1.85 13.86
N ALA A 204 13.73 -2.49 12.83
CA ALA A 204 12.29 -2.43 12.58
C ALA A 204 11.51 -3.23 13.62
N GLN A 205 10.32 -2.77 13.94
CA GLN A 205 9.35 -3.54 14.69
C GLN A 205 8.66 -4.52 13.74
N TYR A 206 8.81 -5.82 14.02
CA TYR A 206 8.13 -6.87 13.29
C TYR A 206 6.73 -7.08 13.86
N ILE A 207 5.73 -7.01 12.99
CA ILE A 207 4.32 -7.17 13.34
C ILE A 207 3.76 -8.28 12.45
N GLU A 208 3.35 -9.36 13.07
CA GLU A 208 2.68 -10.46 12.40
C GLU A 208 1.26 -10.59 12.95
N ILE A 209 0.29 -10.63 12.04
CA ILE A 209 -1.11 -10.84 12.36
C ILE A 209 -1.54 -12.15 11.72
N ASP A 210 -1.71 -13.16 12.55
CA ASP A 210 -2.35 -14.40 12.14
C ASP A 210 -3.86 -14.17 12.04
N ASN A 211 -4.35 -14.05 10.83
CA ASN A 211 -5.78 -14.02 10.58
C ASN A 211 -6.36 -15.44 10.53
N ALA A 212 -6.40 -16.10 11.66
CA ALA A 212 -7.22 -17.27 11.82
C ALA A 212 -8.70 -16.85 11.76
N LYS A 213 -9.34 -16.94 10.59
CA LYS A 213 -10.78 -16.79 10.33
C LYS A 213 -11.22 -15.52 9.56
N PHE A 214 -10.67 -15.25 8.38
CA PHE A 214 -11.56 -14.81 7.30
C PHE A 214 -12.22 -16.06 6.72
N GLY A 215 -13.54 -16.02 6.51
CA GLY A 215 -14.44 -17.11 6.21
C GLY A 215 -13.81 -18.36 5.58
N LYS A 216 -14.28 -19.54 5.93
CA LYS A 216 -13.74 -20.79 5.37
C LYS A 216 -13.86 -20.72 3.86
N ILE A 217 -12.71 -20.51 3.18
CA ILE A 217 -12.65 -20.74 1.73
C ILE A 217 -12.60 -22.24 1.55
N GLU A 218 -13.62 -22.78 0.91
CA GLU A 218 -13.65 -24.19 0.53
C GLU A 218 -12.98 -24.34 -0.83
N TYR A 219 -11.97 -25.19 -0.90
CA TYR A 219 -11.29 -25.51 -2.15
C TYR A 219 -11.82 -26.83 -2.68
N ILE A 220 -12.43 -26.79 -3.89
CA ILE A 220 -12.93 -27.99 -4.56
C ILE A 220 -12.09 -28.23 -5.81
N LEU A 221 -11.34 -29.33 -5.84
CA LEU A 221 -10.61 -29.77 -7.02
C LEU A 221 -11.51 -30.60 -7.90
N ILE A 222 -11.73 -30.16 -9.14
CA ILE A 222 -12.56 -30.88 -10.11
C ILE A 222 -11.67 -31.43 -11.21
N PRO A 223 -11.46 -32.77 -11.26
CA PRO A 223 -10.62 -33.38 -12.28
C PRO A 223 -11.28 -33.34 -13.66
N GLU A 224 -10.51 -33.01 -14.68
CA GLU A 224 -10.93 -33.02 -16.08
C GLU A 224 -10.77 -34.46 -16.62
N LYS A 225 -11.87 -35.17 -16.86
CA LYS A 225 -11.78 -36.56 -17.33
C LYS A 225 -12.27 -36.81 -18.77
N SER A 226 -13.20 -36.04 -19.31
CA SER A 226 -13.80 -36.32 -20.62
C SER A 226 -14.59 -35.18 -21.26
N SER A 227 -14.78 -34.06 -20.59
CA SER A 227 -15.48 -32.88 -21.10
C SER A 227 -14.51 -31.74 -21.36
N THR A 228 -14.84 -30.80 -22.25
CA THR A 228 -14.07 -29.58 -22.40
C THR A 228 -14.13 -28.75 -21.10
N ARG A 229 -13.09 -27.93 -20.84
CA ARG A 229 -13.07 -27.05 -19.64
C ARG A 229 -14.30 -26.14 -19.57
N LEU A 230 -14.77 -25.68 -20.73
CA LEU A 230 -15.95 -24.81 -20.82
C LEU A 230 -17.23 -25.53 -20.43
N GLU A 231 -17.42 -26.77 -20.92
CA GLU A 231 -18.59 -27.60 -20.55
C GLU A 231 -18.61 -27.88 -19.05
N LYS A 232 -17.44 -28.19 -18.48
CA LYS A 232 -17.32 -28.44 -17.05
C LYS A 232 -17.57 -27.19 -16.21
N LEU A 233 -17.08 -26.05 -16.65
CA LEU A 233 -17.36 -24.76 -16.01
C LEU A 233 -18.85 -24.44 -16.03
N TYR A 234 -19.52 -24.65 -17.17
CA TYR A 234 -20.96 -24.44 -17.30
C TYR A 234 -21.75 -25.36 -16.36
N GLU A 235 -21.41 -26.65 -16.31
CA GLU A 235 -22.00 -27.61 -15.39
C GLU A 235 -21.86 -27.16 -13.93
N ILE A 236 -20.64 -26.77 -13.51
CA ILE A 236 -20.36 -26.31 -12.15
C ILE A 236 -21.18 -25.06 -11.80
N THR A 237 -21.15 -24.04 -12.66
CA THR A 237 -21.90 -22.81 -12.42
C THR A 237 -23.40 -23.02 -12.37
N THR A 238 -23.91 -23.97 -13.15
CA THR A 238 -25.33 -24.36 -13.14
C THR A 238 -25.73 -25.09 -11.84
N VAL A 239 -24.87 -26.00 -11.37
CA VAL A 239 -25.12 -26.78 -10.15
C VAL A 239 -25.01 -25.94 -8.89
N ILE A 240 -23.92 -25.10 -8.79
CA ILE A 240 -23.68 -24.24 -7.62
C ILE A 240 -24.60 -23.04 -7.60
N ASN A 241 -25.01 -22.55 -8.78
CA ASN A 241 -25.86 -21.36 -8.97
C ASN A 241 -25.40 -20.16 -8.08
N PRO A 242 -24.14 -19.72 -8.18
CA PRO A 242 -23.62 -18.70 -7.31
C PRO A 242 -24.24 -17.34 -7.61
N TYR A 243 -24.48 -16.52 -6.58
CA TYR A 243 -24.92 -15.13 -6.76
C TYR A 243 -23.90 -14.30 -7.56
N LEU A 244 -22.60 -14.57 -7.38
CA LEU A 244 -21.49 -13.96 -8.10
C LEU A 244 -20.40 -15.00 -8.36
N ALA A 245 -19.89 -15.07 -9.57
CA ALA A 245 -18.75 -15.92 -9.93
C ALA A 245 -17.62 -15.09 -10.57
N LEU A 246 -16.38 -15.34 -10.14
CA LEU A 246 -15.17 -14.82 -10.77
C LEU A 246 -14.43 -15.99 -11.42
N ILE A 247 -14.19 -15.90 -12.73
CA ILE A 247 -13.51 -16.93 -13.51
C ILE A 247 -12.13 -16.41 -13.90
N PHE A 248 -11.09 -17.11 -13.43
CA PHE A 248 -9.71 -16.80 -13.77
C PHE A 248 -9.20 -17.78 -14.85
N ALA A 249 -8.63 -17.26 -15.92
CA ALA A 249 -8.04 -18.05 -17.00
C ALA A 249 -6.64 -17.54 -17.34
N ASN A 250 -5.71 -18.45 -17.62
CA ASN A 250 -4.32 -18.10 -17.97
C ASN A 250 -4.18 -17.61 -19.42
N LYS A 251 -5.14 -17.91 -20.30
CA LYS A 251 -5.17 -17.47 -21.71
C LYS A 251 -6.61 -17.14 -22.09
N LYS A 252 -6.74 -16.17 -23.00
CA LYS A 252 -8.00 -15.88 -23.69
C LYS A 252 -8.33 -16.98 -24.67
#